data_045cd8ccb802cafde3e708245e6bc15a
#
_entry.id   045cd8ccb802cafde3e708245e6bc15a
#
_cell.length_a   1.000
_cell.length_b   1.000
_cell.length_c   1.000
_cell.angle_alpha   90.00
_cell.angle_beta   90.00
_cell.angle_gamma   90.00
#
_symmetry.space_group_name_H-M   'P 1'
#
loop_
_entity.id
_entity.type
_entity.pdbx_description
1 polymer ?
#
loop_
_entity_poly.entity_id
_entity_poly.type
_entity_poly.pdbx_seq_one_letter_code
_entity_poly.pdbx_strand_id
1 'polypeptide(L)'
;MIHKGTGKNCNKSVTFFSAMRYTNNVDKYRAFYMEHKDKLFAYLMRMTADYYLSSDIMQESFTRYLEHYGQELPSLSLLYTIARNALFDHARKEGHKTELKEDHVDRSVDQERTLMVRQEYRHVLLAMEELEKDERDLLAIAVSGNFSYREIAAITGISVANVKVKVHRARLKLKKILHKGEI
;
A
#
# COMPACT_ATOMS: atom_id res chain seq x y z
N MET A 1 15.25 -68.29 -11.70
CA MET A 1 15.51 -67.44 -10.52
C MET A 1 15.99 -66.13 -11.03
N ILE A 2 15.14 -65.17 -11.30
CA ILE A 2 14.51 -64.11 -10.48
C ILE A 2 15.58 -63.35 -9.69
N HIS A 3 15.88 -62.12 -10.08
CA HIS A 3 15.76 -61.02 -9.16
C HIS A 3 15.58 -59.65 -9.85
N LYS A 4 14.48 -59.07 -9.50
CA LYS A 4 14.03 -57.71 -9.64
C LYS A 4 15.02 -56.72 -9.04
N GLY A 5 15.27 -55.64 -9.74
CA GLY A 5 15.86 -54.42 -9.22
C GLY A 5 14.94 -53.23 -9.49
N THR A 6 14.14 -52.94 -8.51
CA THR A 6 13.07 -51.93 -8.49
C THR A 6 13.63 -50.53 -8.57
N GLY A 7 13.00 -49.76 -9.44
CA GLY A 7 13.14 -48.31 -9.50
C GLY A 7 12.74 -47.65 -8.19
N LYS A 8 13.62 -46.80 -7.70
CA LYS A 8 13.36 -45.76 -6.69
C LYS A 8 14.28 -44.57 -7.00
N ASN A 9 14.00 -43.83 -8.03
CA ASN A 9 14.74 -42.59 -8.25
C ASN A 9 13.88 -41.44 -8.83
N CYS A 10 12.55 -41.48 -8.62
CA CYS A 10 11.66 -40.46 -9.16
C CYS A 10 11.20 -39.40 -8.16
N ASN A 11 11.58 -39.51 -6.86
CA ASN A 11 11.02 -38.64 -5.84
C ASN A 11 11.96 -37.52 -5.34
N LYS A 12 13.26 -37.57 -5.68
CA LYS A 12 14.22 -36.54 -5.23
C LYS A 12 14.25 -35.31 -6.15
N SER A 13 13.95 -35.47 -7.43
CA SER A 13 13.92 -34.35 -8.38
C SER A 13 12.72 -33.43 -8.17
N VAL A 14 11.56 -34.00 -7.86
CA VAL A 14 10.32 -33.23 -7.64
C VAL A 14 10.41 -32.38 -6.39
N THR A 15 10.97 -32.91 -5.29
CA THR A 15 11.20 -32.15 -4.05
C THR A 15 12.26 -31.07 -4.20
N PHE A 16 13.32 -31.32 -4.96
CA PHE A 16 14.38 -30.34 -5.23
C PHE A 16 13.86 -29.18 -6.09
N PHE A 17 13.13 -29.46 -7.16
CA PHE A 17 12.50 -28.44 -8.01
C PHE A 17 11.39 -27.66 -7.28
N SER A 18 10.66 -28.30 -6.35
CA SER A 18 9.70 -27.64 -5.50
C SER A 18 10.37 -26.71 -4.49
N ALA A 19 11.44 -27.16 -3.82
CA ALA A 19 12.21 -26.36 -2.89
C ALA A 19 12.92 -25.18 -3.58
N MET A 20 13.47 -25.40 -4.78
CA MET A 20 14.13 -24.35 -5.54
C MET A 20 13.14 -23.30 -6.10
N ARG A 21 11.92 -23.69 -6.44
CA ARG A 21 10.82 -22.74 -6.76
C ARG A 21 10.38 -21.96 -5.53
N TYR A 22 10.33 -22.61 -4.36
CA TYR A 22 9.94 -21.97 -3.11
C TYR A 22 10.97 -20.91 -2.68
N THR A 23 12.27 -21.22 -2.70
CA THR A 23 13.33 -20.27 -2.37
C THR A 23 13.38 -19.09 -3.35
N ASN A 24 13.28 -19.35 -4.65
CA ASN A 24 13.28 -18.30 -5.67
C ASN A 24 12.06 -17.36 -5.53
N ASN A 25 10.92 -17.88 -5.08
CA ASN A 25 9.71 -17.07 -4.86
C ASN A 25 9.82 -16.21 -3.59
N VAL A 26 10.42 -16.74 -2.53
CA VAL A 26 10.67 -15.98 -1.29
C VAL A 26 11.61 -14.82 -1.55
N ASP A 27 12.70 -15.03 -2.31
CA ASP A 27 13.64 -13.97 -2.64
C ASP A 27 13.01 -12.87 -3.52
N LYS A 28 12.20 -13.25 -4.51
CA LYS A 28 11.44 -12.29 -5.33
C LYS A 28 10.46 -11.47 -4.51
N TYR A 29 9.74 -12.13 -3.59
CA TYR A 29 8.80 -11.43 -2.72
C TYR A 29 9.52 -10.50 -1.75
N ARG A 30 10.65 -10.94 -1.19
CA ARG A 30 11.49 -10.10 -0.30
C ARG A 30 11.99 -8.87 -1.03
N ALA A 31 12.48 -9.02 -2.26
CA ALA A 31 12.92 -7.90 -3.09
C ALA A 31 11.75 -6.93 -3.36
N PHE A 32 10.59 -7.45 -3.75
CA PHE A 32 9.38 -6.68 -3.98
C PHE A 32 8.93 -5.92 -2.72
N TYR A 33 8.93 -6.58 -1.55
CA TYR A 33 8.62 -5.94 -0.27
C TYR A 33 9.59 -4.79 0.02
N MET A 34 10.89 -5.05 -0.05
CA MET A 34 11.91 -4.03 0.24
C MET A 34 11.87 -2.83 -0.70
N GLU A 35 11.51 -3.04 -1.96
CA GLU A 35 11.40 -1.97 -2.95
C GLU A 35 10.15 -1.11 -2.75
N HIS A 36 9.04 -1.69 -2.27
CA HIS A 36 7.74 -1.02 -2.33
C HIS A 36 7.15 -0.65 -0.97
N LYS A 37 7.67 -1.19 0.15
CA LYS A 37 7.12 -0.94 1.50
C LYS A 37 7.04 0.55 1.84
N ASP A 38 8.10 1.30 1.58
CA ASP A 38 8.17 2.73 1.95
C ASP A 38 7.24 3.58 1.08
N LYS A 39 7.10 3.22 -0.19
CA LYS A 39 6.17 3.88 -1.12
C LYS A 39 4.71 3.63 -0.75
N LEU A 40 4.38 2.38 -0.39
CA LEU A 40 3.05 2.01 0.05
C LEU A 40 2.71 2.66 1.40
N PHE A 41 3.67 2.64 2.34
CA PHE A 41 3.51 3.34 3.62
C PHE A 41 3.26 4.84 3.42
N ALA A 42 4.02 5.50 2.56
CA ALA A 42 3.83 6.91 2.25
C ALA A 42 2.45 7.21 1.60
N TYR A 43 1.92 6.30 0.78
CA TYR A 43 0.55 6.40 0.27
C TYR A 43 -0.46 6.35 1.42
N LEU A 44 -0.35 5.34 2.29
CA LEU A 44 -1.26 5.16 3.43
C LEU A 44 -1.19 6.35 4.41
N MET A 45 0.01 6.85 4.70
CA MET A 45 0.20 8.06 5.51
C MET A 45 -0.51 9.30 4.93
N ARG A 46 -0.49 9.47 3.60
CA ARG A 46 -1.23 10.57 2.93
C ARG A 46 -2.73 10.41 3.03
N MET A 47 -3.21 9.18 3.20
CA MET A 47 -4.63 8.88 3.33
C MET A 47 -5.15 9.02 4.75
N THR A 48 -4.35 8.65 5.76
CA THR A 48 -4.79 8.48 7.15
C THR A 48 -4.23 9.51 8.11
N ALA A 49 -3.06 10.09 7.79
CA ALA A 49 -2.21 10.87 8.70
C ALA A 49 -1.87 10.13 10.04
N ASP A 50 -2.13 8.82 10.10
CA ASP A 50 -1.93 7.94 11.26
C ASP A 50 -0.84 6.91 10.95
N TYR A 51 0.24 6.94 11.76
CA TYR A 51 1.39 6.06 11.60
C TYR A 51 1.03 4.59 11.85
N TYR A 52 0.31 4.31 12.94
CA TYR A 52 0.00 2.94 13.35
C TYR A 52 -0.97 2.29 12.39
N LEU A 53 -2.05 2.98 12.06
CA LEU A 53 -3.01 2.51 11.07
C LEU A 53 -2.35 2.28 9.70
N SER A 54 -1.47 3.18 9.27
CA SER A 54 -0.73 3.02 8.01
C SER A 54 0.19 1.81 8.04
N SER A 55 0.89 1.58 9.17
CA SER A 55 1.77 0.42 9.35
C SER A 55 0.98 -0.89 9.32
N ASP A 56 -0.14 -0.95 10.03
CA ASP A 56 -0.98 -2.14 10.12
C ASP A 56 -1.58 -2.50 8.76
N ILE A 57 -2.15 -1.52 8.06
CA ILE A 57 -2.72 -1.75 6.72
C ILE A 57 -1.62 -2.14 5.72
N MET A 58 -0.43 -1.55 5.81
CA MET A 58 0.69 -1.94 4.96
C MET A 58 1.08 -3.40 5.18
N GLN A 59 1.27 -3.82 6.43
CA GLN A 59 1.62 -5.21 6.78
C GLN A 59 0.52 -6.18 6.33
N GLU A 60 -0.74 -5.88 6.63
CA GLU A 60 -1.89 -6.67 6.21
C GLU A 60 -1.94 -6.81 4.68
N SER A 61 -1.67 -5.73 3.94
CA SER A 61 -1.70 -5.73 2.48
C SER A 61 -0.63 -6.65 1.88
N PHE A 62 0.59 -6.60 2.39
CA PHE A 62 1.66 -7.50 1.96
C PHE A 62 1.38 -8.96 2.36
N THR A 63 0.82 -9.20 3.54
CA THR A 63 0.42 -10.54 3.98
C THR A 63 -0.65 -11.13 3.07
N ARG A 64 -1.74 -10.39 2.81
CA ARG A 64 -2.79 -10.81 1.88
C ARG A 64 -2.27 -11.03 0.46
N TYR A 65 -1.35 -10.15 0.03
CA TYR A 65 -0.72 -10.30 -1.28
C TYR A 65 0.07 -11.62 -1.37
N LEU A 66 0.88 -11.92 -0.36
CA LEU A 66 1.68 -13.15 -0.31
C LEU A 66 0.80 -14.41 -0.25
N GLU A 67 -0.24 -14.39 0.57
CA GLU A 67 -1.14 -15.54 0.76
C GLU A 67 -1.89 -15.90 -0.51
N HIS A 68 -2.39 -14.90 -1.24
CA HIS A 68 -3.26 -15.14 -2.40
C HIS A 68 -2.53 -15.13 -3.75
N TYR A 69 -1.42 -14.38 -3.85
CA TYR A 69 -0.73 -14.12 -5.12
C TYR A 69 0.78 -14.38 -5.07
N GLY A 70 1.31 -14.91 -3.97
CA GLY A 70 2.74 -15.10 -3.76
C GLY A 70 3.42 -16.05 -4.76
N GLN A 71 2.64 -16.78 -5.55
CA GLN A 71 3.14 -17.66 -6.63
C GLN A 71 3.18 -16.98 -8.00
N GLU A 72 2.59 -15.81 -8.12
CA GLU A 72 2.53 -15.05 -9.38
C GLU A 72 3.67 -14.04 -9.48
N LEU A 73 3.81 -13.41 -10.64
CA LEU A 73 4.74 -12.30 -10.80
C LEU A 73 4.21 -11.10 -9.98
N PRO A 74 5.10 -10.45 -9.20
CA PRO A 74 4.69 -9.31 -8.38
C PRO A 74 4.06 -8.19 -9.20
N SER A 75 2.89 -7.71 -8.76
CA SER A 75 2.16 -6.60 -9.38
C SER A 75 1.94 -5.47 -8.39
N LEU A 76 2.55 -4.32 -8.65
CA LEU A 76 2.43 -3.15 -7.81
C LEU A 76 0.99 -2.61 -7.79
N SER A 77 0.30 -2.59 -8.94
CA SER A 77 -1.09 -2.15 -9.04
C SER A 77 -2.02 -3.01 -8.20
N LEU A 78 -1.80 -4.34 -8.15
CA LEU A 78 -2.58 -5.24 -7.32
C LEU A 78 -2.34 -4.99 -5.84
N LEU A 79 -1.07 -4.78 -5.42
CA LEU A 79 -0.74 -4.44 -4.03
C LEU A 79 -1.45 -3.16 -3.58
N TYR A 80 -1.46 -2.11 -4.41
CA TYR A 80 -2.19 -0.87 -4.09
C TYR A 80 -3.70 -1.06 -4.08
N THR A 81 -4.24 -1.93 -4.92
CA THR A 81 -5.67 -2.29 -4.89
C THR A 81 -6.03 -2.98 -3.57
N ILE A 82 -5.20 -3.92 -3.10
CA ILE A 82 -5.40 -4.60 -1.81
C ILE A 82 -5.34 -3.60 -0.66
N ALA A 83 -4.32 -2.75 -0.63
CA ALA A 83 -4.13 -1.76 0.44
C ALA A 83 -5.27 -0.73 0.47
N ARG A 84 -5.70 -0.25 -0.69
CA ARG A 84 -6.83 0.66 -0.83
C ARG A 84 -8.13 0.03 -0.29
N ASN A 85 -8.40 -1.20 -0.66
CA ASN A 85 -9.59 -1.91 -0.18
C ASN A 85 -9.52 -2.13 1.34
N ALA A 86 -8.39 -2.56 1.88
CA ALA A 86 -8.19 -2.71 3.33
C ALA A 86 -8.43 -1.39 4.08
N LEU A 87 -7.91 -0.28 3.56
CA LEU A 87 -8.11 1.05 4.13
C LEU A 87 -9.60 1.47 4.14
N PHE A 88 -10.30 1.28 3.03
CA PHE A 88 -11.72 1.64 2.96
C PHE A 88 -12.60 0.71 3.79
N ASP A 89 -12.25 -0.56 3.90
CA ASP A 89 -12.93 -1.50 4.79
C ASP A 89 -12.74 -1.13 6.25
N HIS A 90 -11.52 -0.69 6.63
CA HIS A 90 -11.25 -0.18 7.98
C HIS A 90 -12.09 1.06 8.27
N ALA A 91 -12.07 2.06 7.39
CA ALA A 91 -12.84 3.29 7.53
C ALA A 91 -14.34 3.03 7.63
N ARG A 92 -14.87 2.04 6.89
CA ARG A 92 -16.28 1.65 6.97
C ARG A 92 -16.63 1.01 8.31
N LYS A 93 -15.75 0.14 8.83
CA LYS A 93 -15.94 -0.50 10.15
C LYS A 93 -15.89 0.51 11.29
N GLU A 94 -14.97 1.47 11.22
CA GLU A 94 -14.86 2.55 12.21
C GLU A 94 -16.07 3.49 12.14
N GLY A 95 -16.55 3.86 10.96
CA GLY A 95 -17.76 4.67 10.79
C GLY A 95 -19.04 4.04 11.38
N HIS A 96 -19.09 2.71 11.52
CA HIS A 96 -20.16 1.99 12.22
C HIS A 96 -19.98 1.91 13.73
N LYS A 97 -18.78 2.23 14.26
CA LYS A 97 -18.48 2.21 15.70
C LYS A 97 -18.65 3.56 16.39
N THR A 98 -19.10 4.60 15.70
CA THR A 98 -19.09 5.99 16.16
C THR A 98 -20.14 6.31 17.24
N GLU A 99 -20.58 5.34 18.06
CA GLU A 99 -21.33 5.66 19.29
C GLU A 99 -20.51 5.60 20.57
N LEU A 100 -19.28 5.12 20.57
CA LEU A 100 -18.46 5.03 21.79
C LEU A 100 -16.96 4.99 21.46
N LYS A 101 -16.34 6.12 21.17
CA LYS A 101 -14.89 6.27 21.45
C LYS A 101 -14.47 7.72 21.47
N GLU A 102 -14.21 8.14 22.69
CA GLU A 102 -13.31 9.25 22.98
C GLU A 102 -11.93 9.04 22.36
N ASP A 103 -11.44 10.10 21.86
CA ASP A 103 -10.13 10.46 21.38
C ASP A 103 -8.97 9.67 22.03
N HIS A 104 -8.39 8.72 21.31
CA HIS A 104 -7.06 8.22 21.60
C HIS A 104 -6.15 8.41 20.38
N VAL A 105 -5.86 9.67 20.11
CA VAL A 105 -4.64 10.02 19.40
C VAL A 105 -3.51 9.95 20.42
N ASP A 106 -2.95 8.77 20.62
CA ASP A 106 -1.70 8.65 21.35
C ASP A 106 -0.57 9.25 20.51
N ARG A 107 -0.25 10.50 20.82
CA ARG A 107 0.76 11.34 20.14
C ARG A 107 2.17 11.08 20.66
N SER A 108 2.38 10.05 21.44
CA SER A 108 3.64 9.80 22.11
C SER A 108 4.37 8.59 21.52
N VAL A 109 5.01 8.71 20.37
CA VAL A 109 6.15 7.83 20.07
C VAL A 109 7.17 8.52 19.15
N ASP A 110 8.38 8.56 19.65
CA ASP A 110 9.65 8.80 18.96
C ASP A 110 9.86 10.23 18.40
N GLN A 111 10.01 11.15 19.35
CA GLN A 111 10.09 12.60 19.09
C GLN A 111 11.38 13.05 18.41
N GLU A 112 12.50 12.36 18.51
CA GLU A 112 13.80 12.91 18.07
C GLU A 112 14.15 12.63 16.59
N ARG A 113 13.77 11.54 16.04
CA ARG A 113 14.08 11.19 14.64
C ARG A 113 13.08 11.73 13.63
N THR A 114 11.93 12.15 14.13
CA THR A 114 10.77 12.61 13.38
C THR A 114 10.70 14.14 13.25
N LEU A 115 11.42 14.94 14.03
CA LEU A 115 11.15 16.37 14.17
C LEU A 115 11.58 17.25 12.98
N MET A 116 12.61 16.93 12.22
CA MET A 116 13.08 17.81 11.12
C MET A 116 12.43 17.56 9.75
N VAL A 117 12.20 16.29 9.38
CA VAL A 117 11.44 15.93 8.15
C VAL A 117 9.94 16.21 8.34
N ARG A 118 9.54 16.57 9.55
CA ARG A 118 8.17 16.51 10.07
C ARG A 118 7.37 17.77 9.89
N GLN A 119 7.92 18.94 10.00
CA GLN A 119 7.10 20.14 9.89
C GLN A 119 6.56 20.31 8.47
N GLU A 120 7.43 20.25 7.45
CA GLU A 120 7.00 20.38 6.06
C GLU A 120 6.08 19.20 5.64
N TYR A 121 6.46 17.97 6.03
CA TYR A 121 5.64 16.80 5.72
C TYR A 121 4.29 16.84 6.44
N ARG A 122 4.26 17.29 7.69
CA ARG A 122 3.02 17.48 8.45
C ARG A 122 2.09 18.49 7.78
N HIS A 123 2.63 19.61 7.29
CA HIS A 123 1.83 20.59 6.54
C HIS A 123 1.21 19.97 5.28
N VAL A 124 1.98 19.13 4.57
CA VAL A 124 1.45 18.42 3.41
C VAL A 124 0.35 17.43 3.80
N LEU A 125 0.52 16.67 4.89
CA LEU A 125 -0.52 15.75 5.36
C LEU A 125 -1.80 16.49 5.76
N LEU A 126 -1.70 17.57 6.51
CA LEU A 126 -2.85 18.42 6.88
C LEU A 126 -3.54 19.00 5.65
N ALA A 127 -2.76 19.49 4.68
CA ALA A 127 -3.32 19.99 3.42
C ALA A 127 -3.98 18.88 2.59
N MET A 128 -3.48 17.66 2.66
CA MET A 128 -4.12 16.49 2.04
C MET A 128 -5.44 16.13 2.72
N GLU A 129 -5.58 16.32 4.03
CA GLU A 129 -6.83 16.08 4.77
C GLU A 129 -7.96 17.03 4.34
N GLU A 130 -7.64 18.24 3.88
CA GLU A 130 -8.62 19.18 3.35
C GLU A 130 -9.17 18.80 1.96
N LEU A 131 -8.52 17.85 1.26
CA LEU A 131 -9.03 17.32 0.01
C LEU A 131 -10.18 16.34 0.26
N GLU A 132 -11.13 16.31 -0.66
CA GLU A 132 -12.14 15.26 -0.66
C GLU A 132 -11.51 13.86 -0.77
N LYS A 133 -12.11 12.86 -0.12
CA LYS A 133 -11.57 11.50 -0.01
C LYS A 133 -11.12 10.93 -1.36
N ASP A 134 -11.92 11.08 -2.40
CA ASP A 134 -11.61 10.60 -3.76
C ASP A 134 -10.45 11.37 -4.40
N GLU A 135 -10.37 12.68 -4.18
CA GLU A 135 -9.29 13.52 -4.71
C GLU A 135 -7.98 13.21 -4.00
N ARG A 136 -8.03 13.03 -2.68
CA ARG A 136 -6.90 12.61 -1.84
C ARG A 136 -6.36 11.26 -2.28
N ASP A 137 -7.22 10.26 -2.44
CA ASP A 137 -6.85 8.91 -2.85
C ASP A 137 -6.13 8.91 -4.21
N LEU A 138 -6.72 9.53 -5.21
CA LEU A 138 -6.12 9.63 -6.55
C LEU A 138 -4.78 10.37 -6.55
N LEU A 139 -4.69 11.47 -5.80
CA LEU A 139 -3.45 12.22 -5.70
C LEU A 139 -2.38 11.44 -4.93
N ALA A 140 -2.75 10.78 -3.84
CA ALA A 140 -1.86 9.96 -3.04
C ALA A 140 -1.26 8.80 -3.87
N ILE A 141 -2.07 8.10 -4.68
CA ILE A 141 -1.59 7.06 -5.61
C ILE A 141 -0.65 7.68 -6.66
N ALA A 142 -1.06 8.79 -7.27
CA ALA A 142 -0.31 9.41 -8.37
C ALA A 142 1.09 9.90 -7.96
N VAL A 143 1.32 10.19 -6.67
CA VAL A 143 2.63 10.65 -6.16
C VAL A 143 3.42 9.57 -5.43
N SER A 144 2.82 8.41 -5.14
CA SER A 144 3.47 7.33 -4.37
C SER A 144 4.21 6.31 -5.22
N GLY A 145 3.85 6.19 -6.49
CA GLY A 145 4.46 5.26 -7.44
C GLY A 145 4.51 5.85 -8.84
N ASN A 146 5.32 5.26 -9.70
CA ASN A 146 5.37 5.65 -11.10
C ASN A 146 4.20 5.04 -11.90
N PHE A 147 2.98 5.20 -11.38
CA PHE A 147 1.78 4.70 -12.03
C PHE A 147 1.37 5.57 -13.22
N SER A 148 1.12 4.92 -14.34
CA SER A 148 0.39 5.55 -15.44
C SER A 148 -1.07 5.81 -15.05
N TYR A 149 -1.73 6.75 -15.72
CA TYR A 149 -3.16 6.99 -15.47
C TYR A 149 -4.04 5.78 -15.78
N ARG A 150 -3.58 4.84 -16.63
CA ARG A 150 -4.28 3.57 -16.87
C ARG A 150 -4.22 2.65 -15.65
N GLU A 151 -3.06 2.55 -15.02
CA GLU A 151 -2.89 1.76 -13.79
C GLU A 151 -3.67 2.38 -12.63
N ILE A 152 -3.64 3.70 -12.48
CA ILE A 152 -4.47 4.39 -11.47
C ILE A 152 -5.96 4.11 -11.72
N ALA A 153 -6.41 4.15 -12.97
CA ALA A 153 -7.77 3.82 -13.34
C ALA A 153 -8.14 2.37 -12.96
N ALA A 154 -7.22 1.42 -13.19
CA ALA A 154 -7.41 0.02 -12.80
C ALA A 154 -7.46 -0.16 -11.28
N ILE A 155 -6.58 0.52 -10.50
CA ILE A 155 -6.56 0.47 -9.04
C ILE A 155 -7.85 1.04 -8.44
N THR A 156 -8.34 2.15 -9.01
CA THR A 156 -9.46 2.93 -8.43
C THR A 156 -10.83 2.58 -9.00
N GLY A 157 -10.89 1.86 -10.11
CA GLY A 157 -12.13 1.46 -10.76
C GLY A 157 -12.85 2.58 -11.54
N ILE A 158 -12.15 3.70 -11.86
CA ILE A 158 -12.72 4.81 -12.63
C ILE A 158 -12.07 4.95 -14.01
N SER A 159 -12.69 5.69 -14.91
CA SER A 159 -12.14 5.90 -16.25
C SER A 159 -10.84 6.73 -16.24
N VAL A 160 -9.95 6.47 -17.20
CA VAL A 160 -8.69 7.22 -17.36
C VAL A 160 -8.93 8.73 -17.52
N ALA A 161 -10.02 9.12 -18.21
CA ALA A 161 -10.40 10.52 -18.37
C ALA A 161 -10.72 11.16 -17.01
N ASN A 162 -11.49 10.46 -16.15
CA ASN A 162 -11.80 10.91 -14.79
C ASN A 162 -10.56 11.00 -13.92
N VAL A 163 -9.63 10.03 -14.00
CA VAL A 163 -8.33 10.10 -13.30
C VAL A 163 -7.59 11.38 -13.64
N LYS A 164 -7.44 11.69 -14.94
CA LYS A 164 -6.73 12.90 -15.39
C LYS A 164 -7.35 14.17 -14.80
N VAL A 165 -8.66 14.31 -14.91
CA VAL A 165 -9.37 15.49 -14.42
C VAL A 165 -9.28 15.61 -12.89
N LYS A 166 -9.56 14.53 -12.16
CA LYS A 166 -9.54 14.55 -10.69
C LYS A 166 -8.14 14.79 -10.13
N VAL A 167 -7.10 14.13 -10.66
CA VAL A 167 -5.70 14.37 -10.24
C VAL A 167 -5.28 15.81 -10.51
N HIS A 168 -5.66 16.37 -11.66
CA HIS A 168 -5.35 17.78 -11.98
C HIS A 168 -6.04 18.74 -10.99
N ARG A 169 -7.34 18.53 -10.73
CA ARG A 169 -8.10 19.35 -9.76
C ARG A 169 -7.54 19.24 -8.34
N ALA A 170 -7.22 18.01 -7.91
CA ALA A 170 -6.62 17.78 -6.59
C ALA A 170 -5.28 18.51 -6.43
N ARG A 171 -4.41 18.48 -7.46
CA ARG A 171 -3.16 19.24 -7.46
C ARG A 171 -3.36 20.75 -7.34
N LEU A 172 -4.34 21.30 -8.06
CA LEU A 172 -4.65 22.73 -7.98
C LEU A 172 -5.21 23.12 -6.60
N LYS A 173 -6.09 22.28 -6.03
CA LYS A 173 -6.62 22.50 -4.68
C LYS A 173 -5.49 22.44 -3.65
N LEU A 174 -4.68 21.38 -3.66
CA LEU A 174 -3.56 21.23 -2.73
C LEU A 174 -2.60 22.42 -2.81
N LYS A 175 -2.25 22.86 -4.02
CA LYS A 175 -1.41 24.05 -4.21
C LYS A 175 -2.02 25.29 -3.56
N LYS A 176 -3.33 25.52 -3.70
CA LYS A 176 -4.02 26.66 -3.08
C LYS A 176 -4.01 26.58 -1.55
N ILE A 177 -4.20 25.38 -0.98
CA ILE A 177 -4.19 25.16 0.47
C ILE A 177 -2.79 25.47 1.02
N LEU A 178 -1.74 24.91 0.42
CA LEU A 178 -0.36 25.13 0.86
C LEU A 178 0.05 26.60 0.79
N HIS A 179 -0.31 27.33 -0.27
CA HIS A 179 0.01 28.78 -0.36
C HIS A 179 -0.80 29.68 0.58
N LYS A 180 -1.95 29.21 1.10
CA LYS A 180 -2.69 29.95 2.13
C LYS A 180 -2.04 29.86 3.51
N GLY A 181 -1.25 28.86 3.77
CA GLY A 181 -0.55 28.68 5.04
C GLY A 181 0.79 29.40 5.12
N GLU A 182 1.23 30.09 4.07
CA GLU A 182 2.50 30.85 4.01
C GLU A 182 2.36 32.35 4.30
N ILE A 183 1.18 32.82 4.83
CA ILE A 183 0.94 34.24 5.18
C ILE A 183 0.96 34.41 6.68
#